data_f6bd301cf715df2d212d22d1714f7c9f
#
_entry.id   f6bd301cf715df2d212d22d1714f7c9f
#
_cell.length_a   1.000
_cell.length_b   1.000
_cell.length_c   1.000
_cell.angle_alpha   90.00
_cell.angle_beta   90.00
_cell.angle_gamma   90.00
#
_symmetry.space_group_name_H-M   'P 1'
#
loop_
_entity.id
_entity.type
_entity.pdbx_description
1 polymer ?
#
loop_
_entity_poly.entity_id
_entity_poly.type
_entity_poly.pdbx_seq_one_letter_code
_entity_poly.pdbx_strand_id
1 'polypeptide(L)'
;MLLIWGLRVFYHTVSQGTFHCRTCGGDRHYRRRAGRRFVTLFFIPIIPLNKTGEHVQCMTCKTRYVTDVLSLPTAAQMQAALPAGLRAAAAAMLQAGNRGSAAARQQAVAAIQGAGAQGYTDADLDADGAQPAEAVRSALGEVARQLTPDAKEWFLAEIVRIGMADGPLTDSERRVAEMIAMDLGMTQAQAVGVVTMAERAARQN
;
A
#
# COMPACT_ATOMS: atom_id res chain seq x y z
N MET A 1 50.64 -33.64 13.04
CA MET A 1 49.25 -33.64 12.59
C MET A 1 48.70 -32.22 12.75
N LEU A 2 48.35 -31.57 11.68
CA LEU A 2 47.79 -30.20 11.72
C LEU A 2 46.29 -30.32 11.93
N LEU A 3 45.75 -29.94 13.09
CA LEU A 3 44.33 -29.96 13.39
C LEU A 3 43.74 -28.61 12.99
N ILE A 4 43.00 -28.57 11.86
CA ILE A 4 42.37 -27.34 11.38
C ILE A 4 40.94 -27.31 11.89
N TRP A 5 40.68 -26.44 12.85
CA TRP A 5 39.35 -26.16 13.38
C TRP A 5 38.99 -24.70 13.18
N GLY A 6 37.69 -24.41 13.05
CA GLY A 6 37.22 -23.03 12.83
C GLY A 6 35.72 -22.89 13.03
N LEU A 7 35.26 -21.66 12.98
CA LEU A 7 33.85 -21.30 13.02
C LEU A 7 33.39 -20.84 11.62
N ARG A 8 32.35 -21.48 11.08
CA ARG A 8 31.73 -21.08 9.81
C ARG A 8 30.23 -20.90 9.96
N VAL A 9 29.69 -19.94 9.17
CA VAL A 9 28.25 -19.71 9.07
C VAL A 9 27.75 -20.38 7.78
N PHE A 10 26.81 -21.29 7.94
CA PHE A 10 26.10 -21.89 6.80
C PHE A 10 24.74 -21.26 6.69
N TYR A 11 24.37 -20.86 5.48
CA TYR A 11 23.09 -20.23 5.16
C TYR A 11 22.20 -21.22 4.44
N HIS A 12 20.97 -21.38 4.92
CA HIS A 12 19.92 -22.10 4.21
C HIS A 12 18.81 -21.13 3.80
N THR A 13 18.09 -21.44 2.73
CA THR A 13 16.96 -20.65 2.25
C THR A 13 15.72 -21.02 3.06
N VAL A 14 15.09 -20.03 3.69
CA VAL A 14 13.86 -20.18 4.47
C VAL A 14 12.64 -19.95 3.61
N SER A 15 12.68 -18.92 2.77
CA SER A 15 11.60 -18.58 1.85
C SER A 15 12.12 -17.84 0.61
N GLN A 16 11.30 -17.80 -0.42
CA GLN A 16 11.55 -17.06 -1.66
C GLN A 16 10.25 -16.38 -2.08
N GLY A 17 10.35 -15.27 -2.81
CA GLY A 17 9.20 -14.52 -3.32
C GLY A 17 9.64 -13.29 -4.08
N THR A 18 8.72 -12.35 -4.24
CA THR A 18 8.96 -11.05 -4.88
C THR A 18 8.83 -9.95 -3.83
N PHE A 19 9.68 -8.93 -3.90
CA PHE A 19 9.68 -7.77 -3.03
C PHE A 19 10.14 -6.53 -3.80
N HIS A 20 9.80 -5.35 -3.30
CA HIS A 20 10.33 -4.12 -3.86
C HIS A 20 11.77 -3.89 -3.41
N CYS A 21 12.71 -3.98 -4.36
CA CYS A 21 14.13 -3.77 -4.09
C CYS A 21 14.51 -2.30 -4.28
N ARG A 22 14.84 -1.61 -3.18
CA ARG A 22 15.24 -0.18 -3.20
C ARG A 22 16.47 0.08 -4.07
N THR A 23 17.44 -0.84 -4.09
CA THR A 23 18.66 -0.70 -4.90
C THR A 23 18.40 -0.88 -6.40
N CYS A 24 17.48 -1.76 -6.78
CA CYS A 24 17.12 -1.98 -8.18
C CYS A 24 16.02 -1.05 -8.68
N GLY A 25 15.33 -0.32 -7.78
CA GLY A 25 14.22 0.57 -8.09
C GLY A 25 12.97 -0.15 -8.61
N GLY A 26 12.69 -1.38 -8.15
CA GLY A 26 11.51 -2.12 -8.60
C GLY A 26 11.41 -3.53 -8.01
N ASP A 27 10.35 -4.24 -8.41
CA ASP A 27 10.06 -5.59 -7.91
C ASP A 27 11.09 -6.59 -8.42
N ARG A 28 11.64 -7.38 -7.50
CA ARG A 28 12.68 -8.38 -7.76
C ARG A 28 12.46 -9.63 -6.92
N HIS A 29 12.94 -10.75 -7.40
CA HIS A 29 12.94 -11.98 -6.61
C HIS A 29 13.95 -11.88 -5.47
N TYR A 30 13.57 -12.43 -4.33
CA TYR A 30 14.43 -12.53 -3.15
C TYR A 30 14.59 -13.96 -2.67
N ARG A 31 15.64 -14.18 -1.89
CA ARG A 31 15.79 -15.34 -0.99
C ARG A 31 15.95 -14.85 0.45
N ARG A 32 15.06 -15.29 1.33
CA ARG A 32 15.24 -15.14 2.77
C ARG A 32 16.15 -16.25 3.25
N ARG A 33 17.26 -15.88 3.83
CA ARG A 33 18.31 -16.81 4.26
C ARG A 33 18.48 -16.71 5.77
N ALA A 34 18.48 -17.87 6.45
CA ALA A 34 18.84 -17.98 7.86
C ALA A 34 20.25 -18.56 7.97
N GLY A 35 21.06 -17.93 8.80
CA GLY A 35 22.41 -18.38 9.07
C GLY A 35 22.49 -19.16 10.39
N ARG A 36 23.31 -20.22 10.41
CA ARG A 36 23.67 -20.95 11.61
C ARG A 36 25.18 -21.13 11.68
N ARG A 37 25.75 -20.84 12.84
CA ARG A 37 27.18 -21.11 13.10
C ARG A 37 27.38 -22.59 13.36
N PHE A 38 28.51 -23.09 12.88
CA PHE A 38 29.00 -24.44 13.15
C PHE A 38 30.46 -24.38 13.53
N VAL A 39 30.83 -25.24 14.48
CA VAL A 39 32.23 -25.60 14.66
C VAL A 39 32.58 -26.57 13.53
N THR A 40 33.60 -26.25 12.77
CA THR A 40 34.08 -27.08 11.66
C THR A 40 35.42 -27.69 12.01
N LEU A 41 35.57 -28.98 11.73
CA LEU A 41 36.84 -29.71 11.78
C LEU A 41 37.13 -30.18 10.34
N PHE A 42 38.32 -29.86 9.82
CA PHE A 42 38.66 -30.11 8.41
C PHE A 42 37.60 -29.65 7.42
N PHE A 43 37.00 -28.44 7.65
CA PHE A 43 35.92 -27.85 6.87
C PHE A 43 34.53 -28.55 6.97
N ILE A 44 34.41 -29.64 7.70
CA ILE A 44 33.15 -30.38 7.92
C ILE A 44 32.42 -29.73 9.10
N PRO A 45 31.14 -29.33 8.97
CA PRO A 45 30.36 -28.80 10.09
C PRO A 45 29.97 -29.94 11.06
N ILE A 46 30.51 -29.94 12.27
CA ILE A 46 30.28 -31.01 13.25
C ILE A 46 29.29 -30.56 14.33
N ILE A 47 29.49 -29.39 14.94
CA ILE A 47 28.66 -28.95 16.06
C ILE A 47 27.87 -27.72 15.66
N PRO A 48 26.50 -27.78 15.63
CA PRO A 48 25.67 -26.63 15.40
C PRO A 48 25.68 -25.69 16.62
N LEU A 49 26.00 -24.42 16.41
CA LEU A 49 25.94 -23.35 17.39
C LEU A 49 24.71 -22.47 17.20
N ASN A 50 24.77 -21.23 17.67
CA ASN A 50 23.69 -20.28 17.68
C ASN A 50 23.29 -19.86 16.23
N LYS A 51 22.02 -19.50 16.07
CA LYS A 51 21.50 -18.84 14.84
C LYS A 51 22.12 -17.44 14.73
N THR A 52 22.55 -17.06 13.53
CA THR A 52 23.20 -15.75 13.25
C THR A 52 22.22 -14.71 12.71
N GLY A 53 20.92 -14.95 12.78
CA GLY A 53 19.90 -14.07 12.26
C GLY A 53 19.52 -14.40 10.80
N GLU A 54 18.49 -13.70 10.34
CA GLU A 54 17.94 -13.86 9.00
C GLU A 54 18.13 -12.58 8.20
N HIS A 55 18.30 -12.74 6.90
CA HIS A 55 18.36 -11.61 5.97
C HIS A 55 17.67 -11.96 4.66
N VAL A 56 17.18 -10.93 3.99
CA VAL A 56 16.61 -11.00 2.64
C VAL A 56 17.69 -10.62 1.65
N GLN A 57 17.97 -11.46 0.68
CA GLN A 57 18.94 -11.18 -0.38
C GLN A 57 18.23 -11.02 -1.71
N CYS A 58 18.39 -9.85 -2.34
CA CYS A 58 17.92 -9.63 -3.71
C CYS A 58 18.66 -10.56 -4.68
N MET A 59 17.91 -11.23 -5.57
CA MET A 59 18.51 -12.16 -6.52
C MET A 59 19.22 -11.44 -7.68
N THR A 60 18.86 -10.19 -7.94
CA THR A 60 19.43 -9.36 -9.01
C THR A 60 20.71 -8.64 -8.55
N CYS A 61 20.62 -7.70 -7.61
CA CYS A 61 21.75 -6.90 -7.15
C CYS A 61 22.55 -7.54 -6.01
N LYS A 62 22.11 -8.67 -5.44
CA LYS A 62 22.72 -9.39 -4.31
C LYS A 62 22.74 -8.59 -2.99
N THR A 63 22.20 -7.38 -2.94
CA THR A 63 22.10 -6.58 -1.72
C THR A 63 21.32 -7.33 -0.65
N ARG A 64 21.78 -7.22 0.59
CA ARG A 64 21.14 -7.84 1.77
C ARG A 64 20.34 -6.79 2.51
N TYR A 65 19.15 -7.18 2.94
CA TYR A 65 18.20 -6.36 3.69
C TYR A 65 17.78 -7.08 4.96
N VAL A 66 17.33 -6.33 5.94
CA VAL A 66 16.60 -6.88 7.09
C VAL A 66 15.25 -7.43 6.63
N THR A 67 14.68 -8.35 7.39
CA THR A 67 13.41 -9.01 7.01
C THR A 67 12.23 -8.05 6.86
N ASP A 68 12.27 -6.91 7.53
CA ASP A 68 11.24 -5.88 7.51
C ASP A 68 10.96 -5.30 6.11
N VAL A 69 11.91 -5.43 5.17
CA VAL A 69 11.70 -5.03 3.78
C VAL A 69 10.55 -5.81 3.11
N LEU A 70 10.21 -6.99 3.62
CA LEU A 70 9.12 -7.82 3.10
C LEU A 70 7.73 -7.36 3.53
N SER A 71 7.62 -6.45 4.50
CA SER A 71 6.36 -5.81 4.88
C SER A 71 5.95 -4.67 3.95
N LEU A 72 6.89 -4.19 3.12
CA LEU A 72 6.59 -3.16 2.14
C LEU A 72 5.87 -3.79 0.93
N PRO A 73 4.81 -3.13 0.42
CA PRO A 73 4.09 -3.62 -0.75
C PRO A 73 4.99 -3.62 -1.98
N THR A 74 4.75 -4.56 -2.88
CA THR A 74 5.35 -4.54 -4.22
C THR A 74 4.64 -3.52 -5.11
N ALA A 75 5.30 -3.09 -6.18
CA ALA A 75 4.69 -2.19 -7.15
C ALA A 75 3.42 -2.82 -7.78
N ALA A 76 3.45 -4.11 -8.05
CA ALA A 76 2.30 -4.84 -8.58
C ALA A 76 1.12 -4.86 -7.59
N GLN A 77 1.37 -5.06 -6.29
CA GLN A 77 0.34 -4.99 -5.25
C GLN A 77 -0.26 -3.59 -5.15
N MET A 78 0.57 -2.55 -5.20
CA MET A 78 0.12 -1.15 -5.15
C MET A 78 -0.73 -0.81 -6.39
N GLN A 79 -0.29 -1.22 -7.58
CA GLN A 79 -1.02 -1.01 -8.84
C GLN A 79 -2.39 -1.70 -8.85
N ALA A 80 -2.55 -2.80 -8.14
CA ALA A 80 -3.84 -3.49 -8.04
C ALA A 80 -4.75 -2.87 -6.98
N ALA A 81 -4.22 -2.54 -5.81
CA ALA A 81 -5.01 -2.10 -4.65
C ALA A 81 -5.46 -0.64 -4.75
N LEU A 82 -4.63 0.25 -5.31
CA LEU A 82 -4.94 1.68 -5.37
C LEU A 82 -6.21 2.00 -6.17
N PRO A 83 -6.38 1.48 -7.42
CA PRO A 83 -7.61 1.70 -8.16
C PRO A 83 -8.85 1.12 -7.46
N ALA A 84 -8.74 -0.06 -6.87
CA ALA A 84 -9.86 -0.69 -6.16
C ALA A 84 -10.32 0.13 -4.94
N GLY A 85 -9.36 0.65 -4.16
CA GLY A 85 -9.66 1.55 -3.05
C GLY A 85 -10.29 2.87 -3.49
N LEU A 86 -9.78 3.49 -4.56
CA LEU A 86 -10.34 4.73 -5.11
C LEU A 86 -11.76 4.52 -5.65
N ARG A 87 -12.04 3.42 -6.35
CA ARG A 87 -13.38 3.05 -6.81
C ARG A 87 -14.36 2.99 -5.64
N ALA A 88 -14.01 2.25 -4.60
CA ALA A 88 -14.84 2.08 -3.42
C ALA A 88 -15.09 3.42 -2.69
N ALA A 89 -14.05 4.22 -2.49
CA ALA A 89 -14.13 5.50 -1.80
C ALA A 89 -14.91 6.55 -2.61
N ALA A 90 -14.68 6.64 -3.93
CA ALA A 90 -15.39 7.55 -4.83
C ALA A 90 -16.89 7.22 -4.90
N ALA A 91 -17.24 5.93 -5.01
CA ALA A 91 -18.63 5.49 -4.98
C ALA A 91 -19.32 5.87 -3.67
N ALA A 92 -18.66 5.68 -2.52
CA ALA A 92 -19.18 6.07 -1.21
C ALA A 92 -19.36 7.60 -1.10
N MET A 93 -18.41 8.39 -1.61
CA MET A 93 -18.49 9.85 -1.62
C MET A 93 -19.68 10.35 -2.46
N LEU A 94 -19.84 9.83 -3.67
CA LEU A 94 -20.97 10.17 -4.56
C LEU A 94 -22.33 9.76 -3.96
N GLN A 95 -22.37 8.66 -3.21
CA GLN A 95 -23.60 8.26 -2.52
C GLN A 95 -23.98 9.21 -1.37
N ALA A 96 -23.00 9.78 -0.70
CA ALA A 96 -23.22 10.74 0.39
C ALA A 96 -23.63 12.13 -0.10
N GLY A 97 -23.18 12.49 -1.30
CA GLY A 97 -23.45 13.76 -1.99
C GLY A 97 -24.50 13.64 -3.08
N ASN A 98 -24.20 14.24 -4.22
CA ASN A 98 -25.09 14.23 -5.39
C ASN A 98 -24.64 13.17 -6.41
N ARG A 99 -25.24 11.99 -6.38
CA ARG A 99 -24.96 10.89 -7.33
C ARG A 99 -25.16 11.26 -8.80
N GLY A 100 -26.02 12.25 -9.08
CA GLY A 100 -26.31 12.72 -10.44
C GLY A 100 -25.37 13.84 -10.93
N SER A 101 -24.46 14.32 -10.10
CA SER A 101 -23.52 15.37 -10.47
C SER A 101 -22.55 14.91 -11.55
N ALA A 102 -22.69 15.46 -12.75
CA ALA A 102 -21.79 15.14 -13.87
C ALA A 102 -20.34 15.53 -13.56
N ALA A 103 -20.12 16.65 -12.86
CA ALA A 103 -18.80 17.12 -12.49
C ALA A 103 -18.12 16.16 -11.50
N ALA A 104 -18.82 15.74 -10.44
CA ALA A 104 -18.29 14.82 -9.45
C ALA A 104 -18.02 13.42 -10.03
N ARG A 105 -18.90 12.92 -10.89
CA ARG A 105 -18.74 11.65 -11.61
C ARG A 105 -17.53 11.68 -12.54
N GLN A 106 -17.39 12.76 -13.33
CA GLN A 106 -16.24 12.93 -14.23
C GLN A 106 -14.92 12.99 -13.46
N GLN A 107 -14.90 13.73 -12.35
CA GLN A 107 -13.72 13.79 -11.46
C GLN A 107 -13.38 12.42 -10.88
N ALA A 108 -14.39 11.65 -10.44
CA ALA A 108 -14.20 10.30 -9.92
C ALA A 108 -13.59 9.35 -10.97
N VAL A 109 -14.16 9.32 -12.18
CA VAL A 109 -13.64 8.50 -13.29
C VAL A 109 -12.20 8.89 -13.62
N ALA A 110 -11.90 10.20 -13.73
CA ALA A 110 -10.56 10.68 -14.02
C ALA A 110 -9.54 10.27 -12.94
N ALA A 111 -9.90 10.39 -11.67
CA ALA A 111 -9.04 9.97 -10.56
C ALA A 111 -8.74 8.46 -10.58
N ILE A 112 -9.75 7.63 -10.84
CA ILE A 112 -9.63 6.18 -10.90
C ILE A 112 -8.79 5.74 -12.10
N GLN A 113 -9.01 6.35 -13.28
CA GLN A 113 -8.19 6.12 -14.46
C GLN A 113 -6.73 6.54 -14.23
N GLY A 114 -6.51 7.69 -13.61
CA GLY A 114 -5.18 8.18 -13.23
C GLY A 114 -4.43 7.25 -12.27
N ALA A 115 -5.16 6.50 -11.44
CA ALA A 115 -4.60 5.49 -10.55
C ALA A 115 -4.26 4.15 -11.24
N GLY A 116 -4.55 4.01 -12.55
CA GLY A 116 -4.17 2.85 -13.35
C GLY A 116 -5.33 2.03 -13.93
N ALA A 117 -6.59 2.34 -13.59
CA ALA A 117 -7.77 1.67 -14.17
C ALA A 117 -8.21 2.35 -15.48
N GLN A 118 -7.38 2.33 -16.50
CA GLN A 118 -7.53 3.08 -17.75
C GLN A 118 -8.87 2.82 -18.50
N GLY A 119 -9.46 1.64 -18.34
CA GLY A 119 -10.75 1.28 -18.96
C GLY A 119 -11.97 1.58 -18.08
N TYR A 120 -11.81 2.22 -16.93
CA TYR A 120 -12.91 2.53 -16.03
C TYR A 120 -13.85 3.58 -16.60
N THR A 121 -15.15 3.35 -16.51
CA THR A 121 -16.19 4.18 -17.11
C THR A 121 -17.22 4.66 -16.08
N ASP A 122 -18.09 5.55 -16.50
CA ASP A 122 -19.21 6.03 -15.69
C ASP A 122 -20.20 4.90 -15.34
N ALA A 123 -20.39 3.93 -16.24
CA ALA A 123 -21.21 2.74 -15.96
C ALA A 123 -20.62 1.83 -14.87
N ASP A 124 -19.29 1.71 -14.82
CA ASP A 124 -18.60 0.98 -13.76
C ASP A 124 -18.78 1.68 -12.40
N LEU A 125 -18.83 2.99 -12.38
CA LEU A 125 -19.07 3.79 -11.19
C LEU A 125 -20.47 3.52 -10.60
N ASP A 126 -21.48 3.31 -11.43
CA ASP A 126 -22.82 2.93 -10.99
C ASP A 126 -22.81 1.52 -10.39
N ALA A 127 -22.08 0.58 -10.98
CA ALA A 127 -21.94 -0.78 -10.47
C ALA A 127 -21.22 -0.80 -9.10
N ASP A 128 -20.18 0.02 -8.94
CA ASP A 128 -19.48 0.17 -7.67
C ASP A 128 -20.37 0.82 -6.61
N GLY A 129 -21.22 1.76 -6.99
CA GLY A 129 -22.21 2.40 -6.11
C GLY A 129 -23.28 1.42 -5.56
N ALA A 130 -23.47 0.28 -6.20
CA ALA A 130 -24.39 -0.76 -5.74
C ALA A 130 -23.75 -1.75 -4.73
N GLN A 131 -22.46 -1.64 -4.47
CA GLN A 131 -21.75 -2.55 -3.56
C GLN A 131 -22.13 -2.31 -2.09
N PRO A 132 -22.15 -3.36 -1.26
CA PRO A 132 -22.43 -3.22 0.16
C PRO A 132 -21.29 -2.51 0.89
N ALA A 133 -21.62 -1.79 1.96
CA ALA A 133 -20.64 -1.04 2.75
C ALA A 133 -19.45 -1.88 3.26
N GLU A 134 -19.68 -3.19 3.48
CA GLU A 134 -18.62 -4.13 3.89
C GLU A 134 -17.55 -4.31 2.80
N ALA A 135 -17.96 -4.37 1.53
CA ALA A 135 -17.04 -4.47 0.40
C ALA A 135 -16.19 -3.18 0.27
N VAL A 136 -16.81 -2.01 0.47
CA VAL A 136 -16.12 -0.72 0.50
C VAL A 136 -15.06 -0.70 1.60
N ARG A 137 -15.42 -1.08 2.82
CA ARG A 137 -14.51 -1.13 3.97
C ARG A 137 -13.37 -2.13 3.77
N SER A 138 -13.65 -3.28 3.19
CA SER A 138 -12.64 -4.28 2.86
C SER A 138 -11.62 -3.74 1.85
N ALA A 139 -12.07 -3.08 0.78
CA ALA A 139 -11.20 -2.48 -0.23
C ALA A 139 -10.33 -1.35 0.37
N LEU A 140 -10.91 -0.50 1.23
CA LEU A 140 -10.16 0.54 1.95
C LEU A 140 -9.12 -0.05 2.90
N GLY A 141 -9.45 -1.10 3.64
CA GLY A 141 -8.51 -1.79 4.52
C GLY A 141 -7.37 -2.45 3.77
N GLU A 142 -7.59 -2.95 2.55
CA GLU A 142 -6.53 -3.51 1.70
C GLU A 142 -5.56 -2.42 1.24
N VAL A 143 -6.08 -1.32 0.70
CA VAL A 143 -5.24 -0.20 0.24
C VAL A 143 -4.52 0.47 1.41
N ALA A 144 -5.16 0.59 2.58
CA ALA A 144 -4.56 1.19 3.78
C ALA A 144 -3.28 0.50 4.24
N ARG A 145 -3.20 -0.83 4.07
CA ARG A 145 -1.99 -1.61 4.40
C ARG A 145 -0.82 -1.36 3.46
N GLN A 146 -1.09 -0.83 2.29
CA GLN A 146 -0.10 -0.64 1.23
C GLN A 146 0.35 0.81 1.07
N LEU A 147 -0.46 1.78 1.54
CA LEU A 147 -0.14 3.19 1.45
C LEU A 147 0.80 3.65 2.59
N THR A 148 1.78 4.48 2.22
CA THR A 148 2.55 5.27 3.18
C THR A 148 1.67 6.36 3.80
N PRO A 149 2.04 6.97 4.94
CA PRO A 149 1.28 8.08 5.54
C PRO A 149 0.96 9.19 4.54
N ASP A 150 1.96 9.67 3.79
CA ASP A 150 1.79 10.74 2.79
C ASP A 150 0.85 10.31 1.65
N ALA A 151 0.91 9.05 1.23
CA ALA A 151 0.02 8.52 0.21
C ALA A 151 -1.43 8.37 0.70
N LYS A 152 -1.66 8.15 1.99
CA LYS A 152 -3.01 8.18 2.59
C LYS A 152 -3.59 9.58 2.58
N GLU A 153 -2.78 10.60 2.90
CA GLU A 153 -3.19 12.00 2.84
C GLU A 153 -3.55 12.41 1.40
N TRP A 154 -2.73 12.04 0.44
CA TRP A 154 -3.03 12.24 -0.98
C TRP A 154 -4.33 11.54 -1.40
N PHE A 155 -4.53 10.28 -1.00
CA PHE A 155 -5.73 9.50 -1.30
C PHE A 155 -6.99 10.19 -0.76
N LEU A 156 -6.96 10.59 0.50
CA LEU A 156 -8.08 11.31 1.11
C LEU A 156 -8.35 12.64 0.42
N ALA A 157 -7.31 13.41 0.08
CA ALA A 157 -7.45 14.67 -0.64
C ALA A 157 -8.10 14.49 -2.02
N GLU A 158 -7.80 13.37 -2.71
CA GLU A 158 -8.42 13.03 -3.99
C GLU A 158 -9.93 12.79 -3.84
N ILE A 159 -10.32 12.04 -2.79
CA ILE A 159 -11.73 11.77 -2.52
C ILE A 159 -12.48 13.06 -2.13
N VAL A 160 -11.85 13.93 -1.35
CA VAL A 160 -12.42 15.26 -1.00
C VAL A 160 -12.61 16.10 -2.27
N ARG A 161 -11.68 16.09 -3.23
CA ARG A 161 -11.82 16.79 -4.52
C ARG A 161 -13.00 16.28 -5.33
N ILE A 162 -13.28 14.97 -5.28
CA ILE A 162 -14.47 14.39 -5.95
C ILE A 162 -15.75 14.95 -5.33
N GLY A 163 -15.87 14.97 -3.99
CA GLY A 163 -17.04 15.55 -3.32
C GLY A 163 -17.20 17.03 -3.56
N MET A 164 -16.10 17.76 -3.75
CA MET A 164 -16.13 19.22 -3.99
C MET A 164 -16.31 19.61 -5.45
N ALA A 165 -16.40 18.67 -6.37
CA ALA A 165 -16.45 18.97 -7.80
C ALA A 165 -17.75 19.69 -8.23
N ASP A 166 -18.80 19.62 -7.46
CA ASP A 166 -20.07 20.32 -7.69
C ASP A 166 -20.39 21.39 -6.62
N GLY A 167 -19.49 21.65 -5.70
CA GLY A 167 -19.65 22.67 -4.68
C GLY A 167 -18.91 22.37 -3.37
N PRO A 168 -19.15 23.15 -2.33
CA PRO A 168 -18.60 22.86 -1.01
C PRO A 168 -19.10 21.53 -0.45
N LEU A 169 -18.26 20.80 0.31
CA LEU A 169 -18.67 19.56 0.94
C LEU A 169 -19.91 19.74 1.83
N THR A 170 -20.90 18.90 1.63
CA THR A 170 -22.03 18.76 2.54
C THR A 170 -21.60 18.07 3.85
N ASP A 171 -22.42 18.15 4.89
CA ASP A 171 -22.16 17.45 6.16
C ASP A 171 -22.10 15.92 5.98
N SER A 172 -22.86 15.37 5.02
CA SER A 172 -22.84 13.94 4.71
C SER A 172 -21.53 13.51 4.07
N GLU A 173 -21.03 14.26 3.09
CA GLU A 173 -19.77 14.03 2.42
C GLU A 173 -18.59 14.17 3.37
N ARG A 174 -18.66 15.16 4.28
CA ARG A 174 -17.64 15.35 5.33
C ARG A 174 -17.55 14.15 6.26
N ARG A 175 -18.70 13.60 6.71
CA ARG A 175 -18.74 12.36 7.52
C ARG A 175 -18.17 11.17 6.77
N VAL A 176 -18.44 11.04 5.46
CA VAL A 176 -17.86 9.97 4.64
C VAL A 176 -16.35 10.15 4.47
N ALA A 177 -15.86 11.36 4.26
CA ALA A 177 -14.41 11.63 4.22
C ALA A 177 -13.71 11.24 5.54
N GLU A 178 -14.31 11.58 6.69
CA GLU A 178 -13.81 11.18 8.01
C GLU A 178 -13.82 9.66 8.22
N MET A 179 -14.89 8.97 7.79
CA MET A 179 -14.97 7.52 7.85
C MET A 179 -13.89 6.85 6.98
N ILE A 180 -13.70 7.33 5.75
CA ILE A 180 -12.64 6.84 4.85
C ILE A 180 -11.25 7.05 5.49
N ALA A 181 -11.00 8.21 6.10
CA ALA A 181 -9.75 8.48 6.81
C ALA A 181 -9.51 7.48 7.95
N MET A 182 -10.53 7.15 8.74
CA MET A 182 -10.43 6.14 9.81
C MET A 182 -10.15 4.74 9.24
N ASP A 183 -10.82 4.35 8.15
CA ASP A 183 -10.60 3.06 7.49
C ASP A 183 -9.18 2.98 6.89
N LEU A 184 -8.61 4.11 6.47
CA LEU A 184 -7.19 4.23 6.07
C LEU A 184 -6.22 4.19 7.28
N GLY A 185 -6.73 4.19 8.50
CA GLY A 185 -5.92 4.22 9.72
C GLY A 185 -5.24 5.58 9.98
N MET A 186 -5.85 6.67 9.52
CA MET A 186 -5.43 8.04 9.83
C MET A 186 -6.00 8.49 11.17
N THR A 187 -5.32 9.42 11.83
CA THR A 187 -5.86 10.08 13.01
C THR A 187 -6.90 11.14 12.63
N GLN A 188 -7.81 11.45 13.54
CA GLN A 188 -8.81 12.51 13.30
C GLN A 188 -8.15 13.87 12.98
N ALA A 189 -7.06 14.21 13.63
CA ALA A 189 -6.32 15.46 13.36
C ALA A 189 -5.77 15.50 11.92
N GLN A 190 -5.23 14.38 11.42
CA GLN A 190 -4.78 14.26 10.03
C GLN A 190 -5.96 14.41 9.06
N ALA A 191 -7.07 13.72 9.31
CA ALA A 191 -8.26 13.80 8.47
C ALA A 191 -8.77 15.24 8.35
N VAL A 192 -8.95 15.94 9.48
CA VAL A 192 -9.38 17.36 9.52
C VAL A 192 -8.38 18.25 8.79
N GLY A 193 -7.09 18.02 8.99
CA GLY A 193 -6.02 18.76 8.29
C GLY A 193 -6.13 18.65 6.77
N VAL A 194 -6.24 17.42 6.25
CA VAL A 194 -6.35 17.15 4.80
C VAL A 194 -7.61 17.78 4.21
N VAL A 195 -8.78 17.58 4.85
CA VAL A 195 -10.05 18.16 4.39
C VAL A 195 -9.96 19.69 4.34
N THR A 196 -9.46 20.32 5.41
CA THR A 196 -9.31 21.77 5.48
C THR A 196 -8.37 22.33 4.41
N MET A 197 -7.25 21.65 4.16
CA MET A 197 -6.30 22.04 3.11
C MET A 197 -6.90 21.90 1.72
N ALA A 198 -7.62 20.82 1.42
CA ALA A 198 -8.30 20.61 0.16
C ALA A 198 -9.38 21.67 -0.10
N GLU A 199 -10.20 22.01 0.93
CA GLU A 199 -11.19 23.08 0.84
C GLU A 199 -10.58 24.46 0.58
N ARG A 200 -9.43 24.75 1.21
CA ARG A 200 -8.71 26.02 0.98
C ARG A 200 -8.17 26.10 -0.45
N ALA A 201 -7.56 25.03 -0.93
CA ALA A 201 -7.02 24.97 -2.28
C ALA A 201 -8.13 25.18 -3.36
N ALA A 202 -9.31 24.59 -3.15
CA ALA A 202 -10.44 24.76 -4.06
C ALA A 202 -11.02 26.19 -4.09
N ARG A 203 -10.88 26.96 -2.99
CA ARG A 203 -11.33 28.37 -2.95
C ARG A 203 -10.38 29.35 -3.63
N GLN A 204 -9.17 28.91 -3.95
CA GLN A 204 -8.11 29.73 -4.58
C GLN A 204 -8.05 29.57 -6.09
N ASN A 205 -8.73 28.59 -6.64
CA ASN A 205 -8.87 28.32 -8.08
C ASN A 205 -10.24 28.77 -8.61
#